data_f25dbe16a733edf2579a6193d54efb6f
#
_entry.id   f25dbe16a733edf2579a6193d54efb6f
#
_cell.length_a   1.000
_cell.length_b   1.000
_cell.length_c   1.000
_cell.angle_alpha   90.00
_cell.angle_beta   90.00
_cell.angle_gamma   90.00
#
_symmetry.space_group_name_H-M   'P 1'
#
loop_
_entity.id
_entity.type
_entity.pdbx_description
1 polymer ?
#
loop_
_entity_poly.entity_id
_entity_poly.type
_entity_poly.pdbx_seq_one_letter_code
_entity_poly.pdbx_strand_id
1 'polypeptide(L)'
;MGRFLLGLLAGVLVTGAVFAQSSVDQSSQQSTTGQTTQHIDITMTHSDAQPSPAEQQEVKQNLKDVHFAFDRYDLDDQNRQVVKDNANWLKANPGLTVSIAGNADERGDITYNLALTQKRAEAVRDALVADGVPADRIQFATGWGKLYPTCSQSDESCWAENRRAHLTPGTMLQTETVAGELTALPIIACAQSHCP
;
A
#
# COMPACT_ATOMS: atom_id res chain seq x y z
N MET A 1 -15.08 0.81 -63.16
CA MET A 1 -16.40 0.16 -63.17
C MET A 1 -16.67 -0.21 -61.70
N GLY A 2 -17.35 0.49 -60.97
CA GLY A 2 -18.76 0.84 -60.88
C GLY A 2 -19.31 -0.02 -59.78
N ARG A 3 -19.84 0.46 -58.74
CA ARG A 3 -21.13 1.04 -58.44
C ARG A 3 -21.28 1.26 -56.91
N PHE A 4 -21.60 2.46 -56.59
CA PHE A 4 -22.44 2.98 -55.55
C PHE A 4 -23.54 2.06 -55.04
N LEU A 5 -23.78 2.04 -53.72
CA LEU A 5 -25.13 1.97 -53.16
C LEU A 5 -25.20 2.73 -51.81
N LEU A 6 -25.98 3.77 -51.91
CA LEU A 6 -26.56 4.57 -50.82
C LEU A 6 -27.64 3.74 -50.11
N GLY A 7 -27.80 3.92 -48.82
CA GLY A 7 -28.91 3.43 -47.98
C GLY A 7 -28.87 4.11 -46.62
N LEU A 8 -29.48 5.23 -46.55
CA LEU A 8 -30.77 5.68 -46.01
C LEU A 8 -30.92 5.53 -44.48
N LEU A 9 -31.04 6.71 -43.89
CA LEU A 9 -31.59 7.18 -42.64
C LEU A 9 -32.74 6.34 -42.05
N ALA A 10 -32.68 6.14 -40.73
CA ALA A 10 -33.89 6.09 -39.91
C ALA A 10 -33.58 6.75 -38.55
N GLY A 11 -34.09 7.95 -38.40
CA GLY A 11 -34.14 8.64 -37.10
C GLY A 11 -35.22 8.03 -36.21
N VAL A 12 -34.92 7.91 -34.94
CA VAL A 12 -35.92 7.70 -33.88
C VAL A 12 -35.84 8.86 -32.92
N LEU A 13 -36.82 9.71 -33.03
CA LEU A 13 -37.22 10.69 -31.99
C LEU A 13 -37.85 9.94 -30.84
N VAL A 14 -37.33 10.05 -29.67
CA VAL A 14 -38.04 9.71 -28.42
C VAL A 14 -38.19 10.98 -27.60
N THR A 15 -39.45 11.34 -27.53
CA THR A 15 -40.10 12.44 -26.85
C THR A 15 -39.85 12.42 -25.34
N GLY A 16 -39.74 13.62 -24.80
CA GLY A 16 -39.56 13.90 -23.38
C GLY A 16 -40.67 13.40 -22.47
N ALA A 17 -40.29 13.10 -21.25
CA ALA A 17 -41.16 13.04 -20.09
C ALA A 17 -40.64 13.99 -19.03
N VAL A 18 -41.34 15.09 -18.91
CA VAL A 18 -41.25 16.05 -17.80
C VAL A 18 -41.86 15.40 -16.57
N PHE A 19 -41.10 15.12 -15.55
CA PHE A 19 -41.65 14.82 -14.23
C PHE A 19 -41.57 16.06 -13.35
N ALA A 20 -42.78 16.43 -12.92
CA ALA A 20 -43.09 17.57 -12.09
C ALA A 20 -42.49 17.42 -10.68
N GLN A 21 -41.98 18.52 -10.18
CA GLN A 21 -41.62 18.77 -8.79
C GLN A 21 -42.89 18.76 -7.90
N SER A 22 -42.87 17.97 -6.85
CA SER A 22 -43.79 18.13 -5.72
C SER A 22 -43.03 18.74 -4.56
N SER A 23 -43.20 20.03 -4.39
CA SER A 23 -42.89 20.75 -3.18
C SER A 23 -43.90 20.36 -2.09
N VAL A 24 -43.40 19.77 -1.02
CA VAL A 24 -44.14 19.67 0.24
C VAL A 24 -43.52 20.62 1.26
N ASP A 25 -44.22 21.72 1.43
CA ASP A 25 -44.05 22.69 2.50
C ASP A 25 -44.62 22.09 3.78
N GLN A 26 -43.81 21.94 4.81
CA GLN A 26 -44.31 21.77 6.18
C GLN A 26 -43.51 22.66 7.13
N SER A 27 -44.14 23.77 7.42
CA SER A 27 -43.78 24.69 8.46
C SER A 27 -43.95 24.14 9.87
N SER A 28 -43.01 24.59 10.73
CA SER A 28 -43.17 24.87 12.17
C SER A 28 -43.40 23.71 13.14
N GLN A 29 -42.31 23.42 13.91
CA GLN A 29 -42.42 23.50 15.38
C GLN A 29 -41.07 23.86 16.00
N GLN A 30 -41.01 25.05 16.56
CA GLN A 30 -39.98 25.47 17.50
C GLN A 30 -40.11 24.67 18.79
N SER A 31 -39.04 24.01 19.18
CA SER A 31 -38.80 23.64 20.59
C SER A 31 -37.41 24.08 20.97
N THR A 32 -37.37 25.13 21.71
CA THR A 32 -36.24 25.73 22.39
C THR A 32 -35.75 24.77 23.48
N THR A 33 -34.63 24.08 23.25
CA THR A 33 -33.81 23.59 24.37
C THR A 33 -32.37 23.78 23.93
N GLY A 34 -31.69 24.70 24.57
CA GLY A 34 -30.30 25.03 24.30
C GLY A 34 -29.38 23.85 24.66
N GLN A 35 -29.00 23.11 23.66
CA GLN A 35 -27.82 22.27 23.71
C GLN A 35 -26.80 22.85 22.73
N THR A 36 -25.82 23.52 23.27
CA THR A 36 -24.60 23.90 22.54
C THR A 36 -23.91 22.62 22.13
N THR A 37 -24.28 22.10 20.98
CA THR A 37 -23.50 21.09 20.28
C THR A 37 -22.25 21.81 19.79
N GLN A 38 -21.14 21.65 20.52
CA GLN A 38 -19.85 22.00 20.00
C GLN A 38 -19.58 20.97 18.87
N HIS A 39 -19.72 21.45 17.66
CA HIS A 39 -19.28 20.74 16.47
C HIS A 39 -17.75 20.64 16.59
N ILE A 40 -17.26 19.49 17.03
CA ILE A 40 -15.84 19.19 16.94
C ILE A 40 -15.59 18.90 15.47
N ASP A 41 -15.18 19.91 14.73
CA ASP A 41 -14.56 19.71 13.42
C ASP A 41 -13.26 18.94 13.65
N ILE A 42 -13.36 17.62 13.61
CA ILE A 42 -12.18 16.76 13.44
C ILE A 42 -11.74 16.94 12.00
N THR A 43 -11.04 18.02 11.74
CA THR A 43 -10.24 18.16 10.53
C THR A 43 -9.13 17.15 10.69
N MET A 44 -9.36 15.91 10.23
CA MET A 44 -8.28 14.97 9.97
C MET A 44 -7.45 15.58 8.85
N THR A 45 -6.47 16.39 9.23
CA THR A 45 -5.37 16.70 8.33
C THR A 45 -4.57 15.40 8.19
N HIS A 46 -5.09 14.52 7.36
CA HIS A 46 -4.30 13.42 6.82
C HIS A 46 -3.24 14.11 5.98
N SER A 47 -2.09 14.34 6.54
CA SER A 47 -0.93 14.67 5.73
C SER A 47 -0.54 13.38 5.00
N ASP A 48 -1.29 13.05 3.95
CA ASP A 48 -0.86 12.15 2.89
C ASP A 48 0.32 12.83 2.16
N ALA A 49 1.37 13.11 2.91
CA ALA A 49 2.62 13.57 2.36
C ALA A 49 3.25 12.38 1.63
N GLN A 50 2.72 12.12 0.45
CA GLN A 50 3.37 11.25 -0.51
C GLN A 50 4.77 11.81 -0.72
N PRO A 51 5.84 10.99 -0.57
CA PRO A 51 7.21 11.48 -0.70
C PRO A 51 7.37 12.21 -2.02
N SER A 52 8.02 13.35 -1.99
CA SER A 52 8.27 14.17 -3.17
C SER A 52 8.99 13.36 -4.25
N PRO A 53 8.86 13.71 -5.53
CA PRO A 53 9.56 13.03 -6.62
C PRO A 53 11.08 12.94 -6.38
N ALA A 54 11.67 13.92 -5.71
CA ALA A 54 13.09 13.94 -5.35
C ALA A 54 13.41 12.87 -4.29
N GLU A 55 12.61 12.76 -3.23
CA GLU A 55 12.75 11.74 -2.18
C GLU A 55 12.54 10.33 -2.74
N GLN A 56 11.56 10.15 -3.64
CA GLN A 56 11.36 8.87 -4.32
C GLN A 56 12.55 8.47 -5.18
N GLN A 57 13.21 9.43 -5.80
CA GLN A 57 14.39 9.18 -6.63
C GLN A 57 15.62 8.87 -5.78
N GLU A 58 15.81 9.55 -4.66
CA GLU A 58 16.88 9.26 -3.69
C GLU A 58 16.74 7.85 -3.12
N VAL A 59 15.53 7.45 -2.77
CA VAL A 59 15.23 6.12 -2.28
C VAL A 59 15.57 5.04 -3.31
N LYS A 60 15.16 5.21 -4.58
CA LYS A 60 15.46 4.26 -5.66
C LYS A 60 16.95 4.11 -5.94
N GLN A 61 17.74 5.14 -5.66
CA GLN A 61 19.20 5.10 -5.86
C GLN A 61 19.92 4.36 -4.73
N ASN A 62 19.36 4.38 -3.52
CA ASN A 62 20.01 3.89 -2.31
C ASN A 62 19.50 2.50 -1.87
N LEU A 63 18.21 2.18 -2.04
CA LEU A 63 17.69 0.83 -1.81
C LEU A 63 17.81 -0.02 -3.08
N LYS A 64 18.75 -0.94 -3.06
CA LYS A 64 19.05 -1.82 -4.19
C LYS A 64 18.37 -3.15 -4.04
N ASP A 65 17.93 -3.71 -5.16
CA ASP A 65 17.42 -5.08 -5.22
C ASP A 65 18.51 -6.09 -4.89
N VAL A 66 18.12 -7.17 -4.23
CA VAL A 66 19.02 -8.29 -3.91
C VAL A 66 18.69 -9.43 -4.87
N HIS A 67 19.66 -9.84 -5.69
CA HIS A 67 19.48 -10.84 -6.73
C HIS A 67 19.90 -12.24 -6.26
N PHE A 68 19.26 -13.27 -6.79
CA PHE A 68 19.54 -14.67 -6.41
C PHE A 68 19.91 -15.53 -7.60
N ALA A 69 20.77 -16.50 -7.36
CA ALA A 69 21.04 -17.55 -8.33
C ALA A 69 19.78 -18.40 -8.58
N PHE A 70 19.78 -19.13 -9.70
CA PHE A 70 18.67 -20.02 -10.01
C PHE A 70 18.44 -21.04 -8.88
N ASP A 71 17.18 -21.17 -8.49
CA ASP A 71 16.73 -22.08 -7.44
C ASP A 71 17.39 -21.89 -6.06
N ARG A 72 17.87 -20.66 -5.77
CA ARG A 72 18.55 -20.33 -4.52
C ARG A 72 17.83 -19.22 -3.78
N TYR A 73 17.99 -19.20 -2.46
CA TYR A 73 17.53 -18.15 -1.52
C TYR A 73 18.62 -17.73 -0.54
N ASP A 74 19.79 -18.37 -0.57
CA ASP A 74 20.94 -17.99 0.22
C ASP A 74 21.60 -16.73 -0.36
N LEU A 75 22.11 -15.90 0.52
CA LEU A 75 22.84 -14.67 0.16
C LEU A 75 24.31 -15.03 -0.03
N ASP A 76 24.83 -14.82 -1.24
CA ASP A 76 26.26 -14.86 -1.50
C ASP A 76 26.96 -13.59 -0.97
N ASP A 77 28.26 -13.51 -1.08
CA ASP A 77 29.04 -12.40 -0.52
C ASP A 77 28.70 -11.06 -1.19
N GLN A 78 28.40 -11.06 -2.48
CA GLN A 78 27.99 -9.85 -3.20
C GLN A 78 26.61 -9.37 -2.68
N ASN A 79 25.66 -10.26 -2.54
CA ASN A 79 24.32 -9.93 -2.04
C ASN A 79 24.33 -9.53 -0.56
N ARG A 80 25.21 -10.13 0.25
CA ARG A 80 25.44 -9.69 1.64
C ARG A 80 25.91 -8.25 1.70
N GLN A 81 26.81 -7.85 0.78
CA GLN A 81 27.27 -6.45 0.71
C GLN A 81 26.13 -5.51 0.31
N VAL A 82 25.29 -5.89 -0.66
CA VAL A 82 24.09 -5.10 -1.04
C VAL A 82 23.15 -4.94 0.14
N VAL A 83 22.86 -6.02 0.89
CA VAL A 83 22.01 -5.95 2.09
C VAL A 83 22.61 -5.03 3.14
N LYS A 84 23.91 -5.11 3.37
CA LYS A 84 24.63 -4.23 4.32
C LYS A 84 24.55 -2.77 3.92
N ASP A 85 24.70 -2.45 2.64
CA ASP A 85 24.57 -1.09 2.12
C ASP A 85 23.13 -0.57 2.33
N ASN A 86 22.13 -1.38 2.02
CA ASN A 86 20.72 -1.10 2.29
C ASN A 86 20.47 -0.86 3.79
N ALA A 87 21.03 -1.72 4.66
CA ALA A 87 20.91 -1.57 6.11
C ALA A 87 21.52 -0.26 6.61
N ASN A 88 22.69 0.11 6.10
CA ASN A 88 23.35 1.37 6.47
C ASN A 88 22.52 2.57 6.06
N TRP A 89 21.96 2.54 4.85
CA TRP A 89 21.09 3.62 4.38
C TRP A 89 19.79 3.71 5.22
N LEU A 90 19.14 2.58 5.51
CA LEU A 90 17.97 2.55 6.38
C LEU A 90 18.28 3.09 7.79
N LYS A 91 19.42 2.77 8.37
CA LYS A 91 19.85 3.31 9.68
C LYS A 91 20.07 4.83 9.66
N ALA A 92 20.56 5.36 8.53
CA ALA A 92 20.74 6.79 8.35
C ALA A 92 19.40 7.54 8.16
N ASN A 93 18.33 6.83 7.78
CA ASN A 93 16.99 7.38 7.54
C ASN A 93 15.96 6.78 8.51
N PRO A 94 15.96 7.16 9.80
CA PRO A 94 15.17 6.48 10.85
C PRO A 94 13.65 6.60 10.70
N GLY A 95 13.16 7.58 9.93
CA GLY A 95 11.72 7.76 9.64
C GLY A 95 11.15 6.82 8.57
N LEU A 96 12.01 6.01 7.93
CA LEU A 96 11.58 5.11 6.87
C LEU A 96 11.36 3.68 7.39
N THR A 97 10.35 3.03 6.87
CA THR A 97 10.11 1.59 6.95
C THR A 97 10.47 0.95 5.62
N VAL A 98 10.53 -0.37 5.56
CA VAL A 98 10.78 -1.11 4.33
C VAL A 98 9.87 -2.33 4.24
N SER A 99 9.37 -2.60 3.04
CA SER A 99 8.70 -3.84 2.67
C SER A 99 9.57 -4.61 1.69
N ILE A 100 9.63 -5.93 1.83
CA ILE A 100 10.49 -6.80 1.03
C ILE A 100 9.61 -7.76 0.23
N ALA A 101 9.71 -7.68 -1.09
CA ALA A 101 8.97 -8.51 -2.04
C ALA A 101 9.90 -9.50 -2.72
N GLY A 102 9.78 -10.79 -2.38
CA GLY A 102 10.53 -11.86 -3.04
C GLY A 102 9.90 -12.21 -4.38
N ASN A 103 10.71 -12.32 -5.43
CA ASN A 103 10.29 -12.62 -6.80
C ASN A 103 11.11 -13.77 -7.41
N ALA A 104 10.50 -14.46 -8.38
CA ALA A 104 11.11 -15.53 -9.16
C ALA A 104 11.03 -15.22 -10.65
N ASP A 105 11.84 -15.94 -11.45
CA ASP A 105 11.64 -15.98 -12.90
C ASP A 105 10.40 -16.81 -13.29
N GLU A 106 10.08 -16.86 -14.56
CA GLU A 106 8.86 -17.52 -15.08
C GLU A 106 8.85 -19.05 -14.94
N ARG A 107 10.03 -19.68 -14.74
CA ARG A 107 10.19 -21.15 -14.72
C ARG A 107 9.65 -21.76 -13.44
N GLY A 108 9.22 -23.00 -13.51
CA GLY A 108 8.74 -23.78 -12.36
C GLY A 108 7.27 -23.58 -12.01
N ASP A 109 6.82 -24.36 -11.04
CA ASP A 109 5.44 -24.35 -10.52
C ASP A 109 5.15 -23.13 -9.67
N ILE A 110 3.89 -22.67 -9.67
CA ILE A 110 3.46 -21.49 -8.92
C ILE A 110 3.65 -21.67 -7.42
N THR A 111 3.24 -22.83 -6.88
CA THR A 111 3.31 -23.11 -5.44
C THR A 111 4.76 -23.17 -4.97
N TYR A 112 5.61 -23.82 -5.77
CA TYR A 112 7.05 -23.88 -5.52
C TYR A 112 7.69 -22.50 -5.50
N ASN A 113 7.40 -21.67 -6.52
CA ASN A 113 7.94 -20.32 -6.62
C ASN A 113 7.47 -19.41 -5.48
N LEU A 114 6.21 -19.54 -5.03
CA LEU A 114 5.74 -18.82 -3.85
C LEU A 114 6.56 -19.17 -2.60
N ALA A 115 6.80 -20.46 -2.36
CA ALA A 115 7.59 -20.90 -1.23
C ALA A 115 9.07 -20.46 -1.32
N LEU A 116 9.68 -20.56 -2.53
CA LEU A 116 11.04 -20.11 -2.76
C LEU A 116 11.20 -18.60 -2.54
N THR A 117 10.27 -17.82 -3.07
CA THR A 117 10.33 -16.36 -2.97
C THR A 117 10.02 -15.85 -1.56
N GLN A 118 9.20 -16.58 -0.79
CA GLN A 118 9.03 -16.32 0.64
C GLN A 118 10.37 -16.48 1.38
N LYS A 119 11.11 -17.54 1.14
CA LYS A 119 12.46 -17.75 1.73
C LYS A 119 13.44 -16.64 1.33
N ARG A 120 13.38 -16.15 0.08
CA ARG A 120 14.20 -15.02 -0.37
C ARG A 120 13.90 -13.75 0.41
N ALA A 121 12.62 -13.39 0.57
CA ALA A 121 12.21 -12.24 1.34
C ALA A 121 12.63 -12.35 2.82
N GLU A 122 12.48 -13.54 3.42
CA GLU A 122 12.90 -13.82 4.79
C GLU A 122 14.42 -13.73 4.96
N ALA A 123 15.19 -14.27 4.02
CA ALA A 123 16.65 -14.20 4.08
C ALA A 123 17.16 -12.75 4.06
N VAL A 124 16.56 -11.89 3.26
CA VAL A 124 16.91 -10.46 3.24
C VAL A 124 16.47 -9.75 4.52
N ARG A 125 15.25 -10.04 5.02
CA ARG A 125 14.76 -9.51 6.30
C ARG A 125 15.73 -9.85 7.43
N ASP A 126 16.08 -11.13 7.54
CA ASP A 126 16.91 -11.62 8.64
C ASP A 126 18.34 -11.03 8.57
N ALA A 127 18.86 -10.84 7.36
CA ALA A 127 20.14 -10.19 7.15
C ALA A 127 20.10 -8.68 7.51
N LEU A 128 19.03 -7.95 7.12
CA LEU A 128 18.85 -6.55 7.51
C LEU A 128 18.79 -6.39 9.04
N VAL A 129 18.06 -7.28 9.73
CA VAL A 129 17.98 -7.27 11.19
C VAL A 129 19.35 -7.59 11.82
N ALA A 130 20.07 -8.56 11.28
CA ALA A 130 21.44 -8.90 11.73
C ALA A 130 22.42 -7.72 11.54
N ASP A 131 22.23 -6.90 10.51
CA ASP A 131 23.00 -5.68 10.23
C ASP A 131 22.50 -4.45 11.04
N GLY A 132 21.55 -4.66 11.98
CA GLY A 132 21.11 -3.66 12.94
C GLY A 132 19.94 -2.79 12.52
N VAL A 133 19.18 -3.18 11.51
CA VAL A 133 17.87 -2.55 11.20
C VAL A 133 16.83 -3.07 12.19
N PRO A 134 16.14 -2.22 12.96
CA PRO A 134 15.10 -2.65 13.88
C PRO A 134 13.98 -3.43 13.15
N ALA A 135 13.53 -4.54 13.74
CA ALA A 135 12.56 -5.42 13.09
C ALA A 135 11.19 -4.75 12.85
N ASP A 136 10.79 -3.80 13.69
CA ASP A 136 9.57 -3.02 13.57
C ASP A 136 9.57 -2.05 12.37
N ARG A 137 10.74 -1.79 11.80
CA ARG A 137 10.89 -1.02 10.56
C ARG A 137 10.69 -1.87 9.30
N ILE A 138 10.62 -3.19 9.44
CA ILE A 138 10.35 -4.09 8.32
C ILE A 138 8.87 -4.47 8.37
N GLN A 139 8.06 -3.81 7.54
CA GLN A 139 6.59 -3.96 7.54
C GLN A 139 6.17 -5.34 7.05
N PHE A 140 6.74 -5.77 5.91
CA PHE A 140 6.40 -7.04 5.29
C PHE A 140 7.64 -7.68 4.66
N ALA A 141 7.70 -9.01 4.70
CA ALA A 141 8.62 -9.83 3.92
C ALA A 141 7.79 -10.95 3.27
N THR A 142 7.43 -10.76 2.00
CA THR A 142 6.41 -11.58 1.33
C THR A 142 6.93 -12.10 -0.01
N GLY A 143 6.68 -13.40 -0.27
CA GLY A 143 6.96 -14.04 -1.54
C GLY A 143 5.82 -13.84 -2.54
N TRP A 144 6.13 -13.34 -3.72
CA TRP A 144 5.17 -13.12 -4.81
C TRP A 144 5.28 -14.12 -5.95
N GLY A 145 6.23 -15.07 -5.82
CA GLY A 145 6.46 -16.04 -6.89
C GLY A 145 6.87 -15.35 -8.19
N LYS A 146 6.21 -15.68 -9.29
CA LYS A 146 6.43 -15.13 -10.63
C LYS A 146 5.36 -14.13 -11.08
N LEU A 147 4.60 -13.54 -10.13
CA LEU A 147 3.46 -12.69 -10.44
C LEU A 147 3.85 -11.29 -10.92
N TYR A 148 5.00 -10.78 -10.50
CA TYR A 148 5.43 -9.40 -10.80
C TYR A 148 6.82 -9.38 -11.46
N PRO A 149 6.93 -9.79 -12.73
CA PRO A 149 8.19 -9.77 -13.46
C PRO A 149 8.62 -8.34 -13.79
N THR A 150 9.92 -8.07 -13.77
CA THR A 150 10.52 -6.81 -14.25
C THR A 150 10.63 -6.81 -15.75
N CYS A 151 10.90 -7.94 -16.33
CA CYS A 151 10.96 -8.19 -17.77
C CYS A 151 10.30 -9.51 -18.12
N SER A 152 9.93 -9.68 -19.39
CA SER A 152 9.15 -10.81 -19.90
C SER A 152 9.84 -11.65 -20.98
N GLN A 153 11.13 -11.38 -21.25
CA GLN A 153 11.90 -12.18 -22.20
C GLN A 153 12.27 -13.52 -21.59
N SER A 154 12.17 -14.59 -22.38
CA SER A 154 12.55 -15.94 -21.95
C SER A 154 14.05 -16.19 -22.20
N ASP A 155 14.89 -15.43 -21.52
CA ASP A 155 16.36 -15.55 -21.57
C ASP A 155 16.98 -15.34 -20.17
N GLU A 156 18.23 -15.76 -20.02
CA GLU A 156 18.92 -15.75 -18.72
C GLU A 156 19.12 -14.33 -18.17
N SER A 157 19.26 -13.32 -19.02
CA SER A 157 19.43 -11.94 -18.56
C SER A 157 18.15 -11.45 -17.87
N CYS A 158 17.00 -11.67 -18.48
CA CYS A 158 15.70 -11.34 -17.91
C CYS A 158 15.37 -12.22 -16.69
N TRP A 159 15.66 -13.52 -16.74
CA TRP A 159 15.44 -14.39 -15.58
C TRP A 159 16.27 -13.96 -14.37
N ALA A 160 17.52 -13.55 -14.58
CA ALA A 160 18.38 -13.04 -13.51
C ALA A 160 17.83 -11.76 -12.87
N GLU A 161 17.27 -10.85 -13.67
CA GLU A 161 16.60 -9.64 -13.16
C GLU A 161 15.33 -9.96 -12.37
N ASN A 162 14.57 -10.97 -12.80
CA ASN A 162 13.36 -11.38 -12.10
C ASN A 162 13.63 -12.09 -10.77
N ARG A 163 14.75 -12.83 -10.64
CA ARG A 163 15.15 -13.51 -9.40
C ARG A 163 15.68 -12.52 -8.37
N ARG A 164 14.80 -11.75 -7.75
CA ARG A 164 15.19 -10.68 -6.81
C ARG A 164 14.32 -10.64 -5.56
N ALA A 165 14.85 -10.02 -4.53
CA ALA A 165 14.06 -9.42 -3.47
C ALA A 165 14.08 -7.90 -3.68
N HIS A 166 12.92 -7.33 -3.95
CA HIS A 166 12.71 -5.90 -4.17
C HIS A 166 12.37 -5.22 -2.85
N LEU A 167 13.07 -4.12 -2.54
CA LEU A 167 12.86 -3.35 -1.33
C LEU A 167 12.08 -2.08 -1.65
N THR A 168 10.90 -1.95 -1.04
CA THR A 168 10.04 -0.77 -1.18
C THR A 168 10.02 0.01 0.12
N PRO A 169 10.40 1.29 0.14
CA PRO A 169 10.31 2.12 1.32
C PRO A 169 8.87 2.51 1.62
N GLY A 170 8.59 2.65 2.91
CA GLY A 170 7.38 3.25 3.44
C GLY A 170 7.76 4.31 4.49
N THR A 171 6.80 5.11 4.92
CA THR A 171 6.97 6.01 6.06
C THR A 171 6.43 5.35 7.32
N MET A 172 7.08 5.56 8.44
CA MET A 172 6.46 5.23 9.73
C MET A 172 5.24 6.15 9.91
N LEU A 173 4.07 5.57 10.08
CA LEU A 173 2.95 6.31 10.63
C LEU A 173 3.35 6.72 12.04
N GLN A 174 3.72 7.98 12.21
CA GLN A 174 3.88 8.55 13.54
C GLN A 174 2.48 8.58 14.14
N THR A 175 2.19 7.61 15.00
CA THR A 175 1.11 7.80 15.97
C THR A 175 1.62 8.89 16.91
N GLU A 176 1.31 10.15 16.60
CA GLU A 176 1.39 11.19 17.61
C GLU A 176 0.49 10.72 18.74
N THR A 177 1.11 10.23 19.80
CA THR A 177 0.47 10.13 21.09
C THR A 177 0.14 11.58 21.46
N VAL A 178 -1.08 12.00 21.13
CA VAL A 178 -1.64 13.21 21.72
C VAL A 178 -1.64 12.92 23.22
N ALA A 179 -0.62 13.40 23.92
CA ALA A 179 -0.61 13.48 25.37
C ALA A 179 -1.64 14.53 25.76
N GLY A 180 -2.89 14.25 25.45
CA GLY A 180 -4.08 14.92 25.93
C GLY A 180 -4.58 14.09 27.09
N GLU A 181 -4.38 14.63 28.26
CA GLU A 181 -4.99 14.27 29.54
C GLU A 181 -6.36 13.62 29.32
N LEU A 182 -6.39 12.26 29.40
CA LEU A 182 -7.62 11.52 29.56
C LEU A 182 -8.18 11.91 30.93
N THR A 183 -8.85 13.07 31.04
CA THR A 183 -9.77 13.31 32.13
C THR A 183 -10.80 12.20 32.04
N ALA A 184 -10.75 11.33 33.03
CA ALA A 184 -11.61 10.18 33.18
C ALA A 184 -13.06 10.56 32.87
N LEU A 185 -13.58 10.05 31.76
CA LEU A 185 -15.01 10.07 31.54
C LEU A 185 -15.66 9.32 32.70
N PRO A 186 -16.64 9.90 33.40
CA PRO A 186 -17.33 9.20 34.47
C PRO A 186 -17.95 7.94 33.85
N ILE A 187 -17.53 6.79 34.37
CA ILE A 187 -18.22 5.52 34.11
C ILE A 187 -19.66 5.74 34.56
N ILE A 188 -20.57 5.92 33.62
CA ILE A 188 -21.99 5.88 33.92
C ILE A 188 -22.26 4.46 34.37
N ALA A 189 -22.24 4.28 35.67
CA ALA A 189 -22.70 3.07 36.30
C ALA A 189 -24.17 2.89 35.88
N CYS A 190 -24.42 1.90 35.07
CA CYS A 190 -25.78 1.44 34.77
C CYS A 190 -26.33 0.83 36.06
N ALA A 191 -26.94 1.68 36.91
CA ALA A 191 -27.65 1.25 38.10
C ALA A 191 -29.06 0.91 37.68
N GLN A 192 -29.27 -0.40 37.64
CA GLN A 192 -30.55 -1.09 37.87
C GLN A 192 -31.82 -0.71 37.09
N SER A 193 -32.31 -1.74 36.48
CA SER A 193 -33.69 -2.02 36.06
C SER A 193 -34.04 -1.70 34.59
N HIS A 194 -34.27 -2.79 33.87
CA HIS A 194 -34.90 -2.93 32.55
C HIS A 194 -33.98 -2.74 31.35
N CYS A 195 -33.22 -3.81 31.07
CA CYS A 195 -32.91 -4.16 29.68
C CYS A 195 -33.93 -5.22 29.22
N PRO A 196 -34.65 -5.00 28.08
CA PRO A 196 -35.46 -6.02 27.45
C PRO A 196 -34.58 -7.08 26.75
#